data_ead6538bfbc63d9046dc3382ce3f32db
#
_entry.id   ead6538bfbc63d9046dc3382ce3f32db
#
_cell.length_a   1.000
_cell.length_b   1.000
_cell.length_c   1.000
_cell.angle_alpha   90.00
_cell.angle_beta   90.00
_cell.angle_gamma   90.00
#
_symmetry.space_group_name_H-M   'P 1'
#
loop_
_entity.id
_entity.type
_entity.pdbx_description
1 polymer ?
#
loop_
_entity_poly.entity_id
_entity_poly.type
_entity_poly.pdbx_seq_one_letter_code
_entity_poly.pdbx_strand_id
1 'polypeptide(L)'
;MSHVINYGTGCFEGIRAYWNHTEEQLFIFRLYEHYQRFIASQKILMMEPRLSAKQLSDLTIELLQKENYHTDAYIRPLAYKTDEIIGVKLHGLNDDVSIWTTPFGRYVDKEEGASVGFSSWRRISDNNIPPRGKITGAYVNSAFIKSEAILNGFDEALVLNERGHVAEGSAENVFIIRDGVLITPPVQEDILEGITRSTIIELVTEELGLQVQERPISRTEFYVADEAFFVGTGVQVTAIANVDHRPVGTGQMGPIVHAIRDLYFDVVRGNVAKYRYWCTPVYVKETAPELAFK
;
A
#
# COMPACT_ATOMS: atom_id res chain seq x y z
N MET A 1 12.08 12.48 -25.83
CA MET A 1 12.28 13.16 -24.51
C MET A 1 10.92 13.18 -23.83
N SER A 2 10.62 12.16 -23.00
CA SER A 2 9.29 12.00 -22.40
C SER A 2 9.06 12.98 -21.24
N HIS A 3 7.88 13.60 -21.20
CA HIS A 3 7.46 14.54 -20.15
C HIS A 3 7.52 13.92 -18.76
N VAL A 4 7.07 12.67 -18.61
CA VAL A 4 7.12 11.96 -17.33
C VAL A 4 8.54 11.74 -16.83
N ILE A 5 9.50 11.45 -17.71
CA ILE A 5 10.92 11.24 -17.32
C ILE A 5 11.54 12.54 -16.86
N ASN A 6 11.25 13.66 -17.54
CA ASN A 6 11.81 14.96 -17.20
C ASN A 6 11.19 15.57 -15.93
N TYR A 7 9.90 15.36 -15.70
CA TYR A 7 9.13 16.13 -14.71
C TYR A 7 8.36 15.27 -13.69
N GLY A 8 8.50 13.93 -13.76
CA GLY A 8 7.82 13.02 -12.81
C GLY A 8 6.29 13.03 -12.92
N THR A 9 5.75 13.39 -14.09
CA THR A 9 4.32 13.57 -14.35
C THR A 9 3.62 12.27 -14.71
N GLY A 10 3.71 11.32 -13.80
CA GLY A 10 3.02 10.04 -13.83
C GLY A 10 2.42 9.72 -12.47
N CYS A 11 1.53 8.75 -12.44
CA CYS A 11 1.03 8.14 -11.22
C CYS A 11 0.97 6.61 -11.38
N PHE A 12 1.03 5.89 -10.28
CA PHE A 12 1.07 4.45 -10.34
C PHE A 12 0.26 3.81 -9.22
N GLU A 13 0.02 2.51 -9.34
CA GLU A 13 -0.48 1.67 -8.25
C GLU A 13 0.49 0.54 -7.93
N GLY A 14 0.37 0.05 -6.73
CA GLY A 14 0.94 -1.21 -6.30
C GLY A 14 -0.19 -2.09 -5.83
N ILE A 15 -0.46 -3.17 -6.56
CA ILE A 15 -1.52 -4.11 -6.28
C ILE A 15 -0.89 -5.48 -6.06
N ARG A 16 -1.44 -6.26 -5.17
CA ARG A 16 -0.92 -7.60 -4.90
C ARG A 16 -1.98 -8.65 -5.16
N ALA A 17 -1.54 -9.76 -5.74
CA ALA A 17 -2.32 -10.98 -5.87
C ALA A 17 -1.67 -12.06 -5.00
N TYR A 18 -2.52 -12.82 -4.30
CA TYR A 18 -2.11 -13.84 -3.33
C TYR A 18 -2.54 -15.23 -3.78
N TRP A 19 -1.61 -16.16 -3.78
CA TRP A 19 -1.88 -17.55 -4.15
C TRP A 19 -2.51 -18.31 -2.98
N ASN A 20 -3.68 -18.86 -3.19
CA ASN A 20 -4.32 -19.79 -2.26
C ASN A 20 -4.02 -21.22 -2.70
N HIS A 21 -3.19 -21.92 -1.93
CA HIS A 21 -2.77 -23.28 -2.23
C HIS A 21 -3.91 -24.31 -2.13
N THR A 22 -4.90 -24.07 -1.27
CA THR A 22 -6.03 -25.00 -1.08
C THR A 22 -7.00 -24.94 -2.25
N GLU A 23 -7.24 -23.74 -2.76
CA GLU A 23 -8.17 -23.53 -3.85
C GLU A 23 -7.49 -23.53 -5.23
N GLU A 24 -6.17 -23.59 -5.29
CA GLU A 24 -5.38 -23.42 -6.51
C GLU A 24 -5.83 -22.18 -7.29
N GLN A 25 -5.95 -21.04 -6.55
CA GLN A 25 -6.49 -19.81 -7.08
C GLN A 25 -5.60 -18.63 -6.71
N LEU A 26 -5.41 -17.73 -7.65
CA LEU A 26 -4.76 -16.44 -7.43
C LEU A 26 -5.83 -15.38 -7.18
N PHE A 27 -5.80 -14.73 -6.01
CA PHE A 27 -6.74 -13.69 -5.62
C PHE A 27 -6.07 -12.32 -5.65
N ILE A 28 -6.60 -11.41 -6.49
CA ILE A 28 -6.16 -10.01 -6.48
C ILE A 28 -6.91 -9.28 -5.37
N PHE A 29 -6.18 -8.69 -4.43
CA PHE A 29 -6.77 -8.04 -3.28
C PHE A 29 -7.22 -6.61 -3.58
N ARG A 30 -8.50 -6.30 -3.37
CA ARG A 30 -9.14 -4.98 -3.53
C ARG A 30 -8.81 -4.29 -4.87
N LEU A 31 -8.84 -5.07 -5.94
CA LEU A 31 -8.46 -4.64 -7.28
C LEU A 31 -9.21 -3.40 -7.76
N TYR A 32 -10.53 -3.37 -7.54
CA TYR A 32 -11.38 -2.28 -7.99
C TYR A 32 -11.07 -0.95 -7.27
N GLU A 33 -10.86 -0.99 -5.95
CA GLU A 33 -10.52 0.19 -5.14
C GLU A 33 -9.13 0.74 -5.48
N HIS A 34 -8.18 -0.12 -5.82
CA HIS A 34 -6.89 0.31 -6.34
C HIS A 34 -7.06 1.10 -7.65
N TYR A 35 -7.88 0.63 -8.56
CA TYR A 35 -8.13 1.35 -9.81
C TYR A 35 -8.96 2.60 -9.62
N GLN A 36 -9.86 2.66 -8.63
CA GLN A 36 -10.53 3.91 -8.28
C GLN A 36 -9.52 4.98 -7.81
N ARG A 37 -8.57 4.61 -6.94
CA ARG A 37 -7.51 5.52 -6.49
C ARG A 37 -6.54 5.89 -7.63
N PHE A 38 -6.22 4.97 -8.52
CA PHE A 38 -5.43 5.22 -9.71
C PHE A 38 -6.07 6.28 -10.62
N ILE A 39 -7.38 6.20 -10.86
CA ILE A 39 -8.14 7.19 -11.62
C ILE A 39 -8.17 8.54 -10.88
N ALA A 40 -8.32 8.54 -9.56
CA ALA A 40 -8.24 9.76 -8.76
C ALA A 40 -6.87 10.44 -8.88
N SER A 41 -5.79 9.64 -8.84
CA SER A 41 -4.41 10.15 -9.06
C SER A 41 -4.22 10.75 -10.45
N GLN A 42 -4.79 10.14 -11.49
CA GLN A 42 -4.76 10.67 -12.85
C GLN A 42 -5.47 12.03 -12.94
N LYS A 43 -6.63 12.19 -12.28
CA LYS A 43 -7.36 13.47 -12.24
C LYS A 43 -6.53 14.58 -11.59
N ILE A 44 -5.79 14.30 -10.53
CA ILE A 44 -4.89 15.26 -9.87
C ILE A 44 -3.83 15.76 -10.87
N LEU A 45 -3.30 14.88 -11.73
CA LEU A 45 -2.33 15.21 -12.77
C LEU A 45 -2.95 15.75 -14.07
N MET A 46 -4.24 16.11 -14.05
CA MET A 46 -4.97 16.58 -15.23
C MET A 46 -4.85 15.60 -16.41
N MET A 47 -4.87 14.30 -16.12
CA MET A 47 -5.01 13.26 -17.14
C MET A 47 -6.49 12.98 -17.39
N GLU A 48 -6.81 12.56 -18.61
CA GLU A 48 -8.15 12.11 -19.00
C GLU A 48 -8.19 10.58 -19.00
N PRO A 49 -8.70 9.93 -17.93
CA PRO A 49 -8.73 8.47 -17.85
C PRO A 49 -9.56 7.88 -18.99
N ARG A 50 -8.91 7.16 -19.92
CA ARG A 50 -9.55 6.53 -21.09
C ARG A 50 -10.24 5.22 -20.73
N LEU A 51 -9.82 4.60 -19.63
CA LEU A 51 -10.34 3.32 -19.15
C LEU A 51 -10.98 3.51 -17.77
N SER A 52 -12.13 2.90 -17.58
CA SER A 52 -12.79 2.84 -16.27
C SER A 52 -12.04 1.85 -15.34
N ALA A 53 -12.30 1.95 -14.03
CA ALA A 53 -11.75 1.00 -13.05
C ALA A 53 -12.11 -0.45 -13.39
N LYS A 54 -13.32 -0.69 -13.90
CA LYS A 54 -13.74 -2.02 -14.35
C LYS A 54 -12.92 -2.53 -15.54
N GLN A 55 -12.73 -1.70 -16.58
CA GLN A 55 -11.94 -2.10 -17.75
C GLN A 55 -10.47 -2.38 -17.39
N LEU A 56 -9.87 -1.56 -16.52
CA LEU A 56 -8.53 -1.79 -15.99
C LEU A 56 -8.45 -3.08 -15.18
N SER A 57 -9.47 -3.39 -14.40
CA SER A 57 -9.58 -4.65 -13.65
C SER A 57 -9.66 -5.86 -14.58
N ASP A 58 -10.52 -5.80 -15.60
CA ASP A 58 -10.69 -6.87 -16.58
C ASP A 58 -9.36 -7.15 -17.34
N LEU A 59 -8.67 -6.10 -17.78
CA LEU A 59 -7.36 -6.21 -18.43
C LEU A 59 -6.28 -6.81 -17.51
N THR A 60 -6.31 -6.47 -16.23
CA THR A 60 -5.37 -7.03 -15.24
C THR A 60 -5.61 -8.52 -15.01
N ILE A 61 -6.87 -8.93 -14.92
CA ILE A 61 -7.23 -10.35 -14.80
C ILE A 61 -6.77 -11.12 -16.05
N GLU A 62 -7.05 -10.60 -17.25
CA GLU A 62 -6.61 -11.22 -18.51
C GLU A 62 -5.08 -11.34 -18.58
N LEU A 63 -4.35 -10.30 -18.15
CA LEU A 63 -2.89 -10.32 -18.12
C LEU A 63 -2.39 -11.43 -17.18
N LEU A 64 -2.89 -11.52 -15.95
CA LEU A 64 -2.49 -12.55 -15.00
C LEU A 64 -2.88 -13.97 -15.45
N GLN A 65 -4.00 -14.14 -16.15
CA GLN A 65 -4.38 -15.42 -16.76
C GLN A 65 -3.35 -15.86 -17.81
N LYS A 66 -2.84 -14.92 -18.62
CA LYS A 66 -1.80 -15.21 -19.64
C LYS A 66 -0.45 -15.51 -19.00
N GLU A 67 -0.09 -14.81 -17.94
CA GLU A 67 1.15 -15.05 -17.18
C GLU A 67 1.12 -16.37 -16.40
N ASN A 68 -0.06 -16.87 -16.06
CA ASN A 68 -0.29 -18.14 -15.40
C ASN A 68 0.53 -18.35 -14.11
N TYR A 69 0.58 -17.34 -13.23
CA TYR A 69 1.31 -17.44 -11.97
C TYR A 69 0.59 -18.34 -10.96
N HIS A 70 1.36 -19.26 -10.35
CA HIS A 70 0.95 -20.14 -9.25
C HIS A 70 1.67 -19.75 -7.95
N THR A 71 1.94 -18.46 -7.76
CA THR A 71 2.60 -17.84 -6.62
C THR A 71 2.06 -16.43 -6.43
N ASP A 72 2.38 -15.82 -5.30
CA ASP A 72 2.05 -14.41 -5.07
C ASP A 72 2.66 -13.54 -6.17
N ALA A 73 1.93 -12.52 -6.62
CA ALA A 73 2.34 -11.65 -7.71
C ALA A 73 2.11 -10.18 -7.36
N TYR A 74 2.91 -9.31 -7.96
CA TYR A 74 2.79 -7.87 -7.89
C TYR A 74 2.36 -7.31 -9.23
N ILE A 75 1.45 -6.34 -9.19
CA ILE A 75 0.88 -5.68 -10.36
C ILE A 75 1.19 -4.18 -10.25
N ARG A 76 1.79 -3.61 -11.28
CA ARG A 76 2.18 -2.22 -11.37
C ARG A 76 1.47 -1.52 -12.54
N PRO A 77 0.29 -0.94 -12.35
CA PRO A 77 -0.26 0.04 -13.28
C PRO A 77 0.52 1.36 -13.18
N LEU A 78 0.78 1.97 -14.33
CA LEU A 78 1.43 3.27 -14.46
C LEU A 78 0.66 4.09 -15.51
N ALA A 79 0.22 5.30 -15.15
CA ALA A 79 -0.29 6.30 -16.08
C ALA A 79 0.71 7.46 -16.15
N TYR A 80 0.92 8.01 -17.34
CA TYR A 80 1.98 9.00 -17.55
C TYR A 80 1.71 9.91 -18.74
N LYS A 81 2.23 11.14 -18.66
CA LYS A 81 2.26 12.09 -19.78
C LYS A 81 3.28 11.66 -20.81
N THR A 82 2.84 11.50 -22.07
CA THR A 82 3.67 10.91 -23.14
C THR A 82 4.39 11.93 -24.01
N ASP A 83 3.93 13.17 -24.02
CA ASP A 83 4.48 14.20 -24.92
C ASP A 83 5.99 14.40 -24.75
N GLU A 84 6.66 14.68 -25.87
CA GLU A 84 8.10 14.91 -25.92
C GLU A 84 8.41 16.41 -26.05
N ILE A 85 7.89 17.21 -25.11
CA ILE A 85 8.04 18.67 -25.09
C ILE A 85 8.84 19.15 -23.88
N ILE A 86 9.43 20.33 -24.00
CA ILE A 86 10.00 21.08 -22.90
C ILE A 86 8.94 22.03 -22.34
N GLY A 87 8.67 21.93 -21.04
CA GLY A 87 7.68 22.75 -20.35
C GLY A 87 6.90 21.93 -19.33
N VAL A 88 6.54 22.53 -18.20
CA VAL A 88 6.01 21.84 -17.01
C VAL A 88 4.48 21.85 -16.87
N LYS A 89 3.74 22.37 -17.87
CA LYS A 89 2.27 22.38 -17.81
C LYS A 89 1.71 20.95 -17.85
N LEU A 90 0.58 20.70 -17.18
CA LEU A 90 -0.08 19.38 -17.17
C LEU A 90 -1.20 19.27 -18.21
N HIS A 91 -1.87 20.38 -18.53
CA HIS A 91 -3.04 20.39 -19.43
C HIS A 91 -2.65 20.34 -20.91
N GLY A 92 -3.52 19.75 -21.73
CA GLY A 92 -3.33 19.66 -23.18
C GLY A 92 -2.14 18.79 -23.58
N LEU A 93 -1.83 17.78 -22.80
CA LEU A 93 -0.85 16.73 -23.07
C LEU A 93 -1.53 15.38 -23.22
N ASN A 94 -0.95 14.51 -24.04
CA ASN A 94 -1.41 13.14 -24.18
C ASN A 94 -0.99 12.28 -23.00
N ASP A 95 -1.81 11.27 -22.72
CA ASP A 95 -1.62 10.32 -21.64
C ASP A 95 -1.60 8.90 -22.18
N ASP A 96 -0.90 8.00 -21.47
CA ASP A 96 -0.97 6.56 -21.73
C ASP A 96 -0.94 5.78 -20.41
N VAL A 97 -1.32 4.49 -20.48
CA VAL A 97 -1.34 3.56 -19.36
C VAL A 97 -0.59 2.30 -19.73
N SER A 98 0.28 1.85 -18.86
CA SER A 98 0.90 0.52 -18.92
C SER A 98 0.60 -0.27 -17.66
N ILE A 99 0.44 -1.59 -17.80
CA ILE A 99 0.28 -2.52 -16.67
C ILE A 99 1.32 -3.62 -16.86
N TRP A 100 2.13 -3.88 -15.84
CA TRP A 100 3.04 -5.01 -15.84
C TRP A 100 2.94 -5.78 -14.52
N THR A 101 3.32 -7.04 -14.55
CA THR A 101 3.24 -7.98 -13.43
C THR A 101 4.55 -8.72 -13.24
N THR A 102 4.80 -9.18 -12.02
CA THR A 102 5.95 -10.01 -11.70
C THR A 102 5.62 -10.91 -10.51
N PRO A 103 6.14 -12.14 -10.44
CA PRO A 103 6.13 -12.90 -9.19
C PRO A 103 6.78 -12.08 -8.07
N PHE A 104 6.18 -12.08 -6.88
CA PHE A 104 6.64 -11.22 -5.80
C PHE A 104 6.42 -11.88 -4.44
N GLY A 105 7.50 -12.31 -3.83
CA GLY A 105 7.53 -12.90 -2.50
C GLY A 105 7.42 -11.88 -1.37
N ARG A 106 8.02 -12.19 -0.21
CA ARG A 106 8.08 -11.29 0.95
C ARG A 106 8.97 -10.08 0.64
N TYR A 107 8.53 -8.88 1.03
CA TYR A 107 9.29 -7.64 0.86
C TYR A 107 10.24 -7.38 2.03
N VAL A 108 9.86 -7.79 3.24
CA VAL A 108 10.67 -7.68 4.47
C VAL A 108 10.80 -9.08 5.08
N ASP A 109 12.03 -9.57 5.19
CA ASP A 109 12.32 -10.91 5.71
C ASP A 109 12.37 -11.01 7.24
N LYS A 110 12.22 -9.87 7.96
CA LYS A 110 12.34 -9.84 9.42
C LYS A 110 10.99 -10.10 10.09
N GLU A 111 10.76 -11.33 10.48
CA GLU A 111 9.55 -11.71 11.25
C GLU A 111 9.51 -11.08 12.65
N GLU A 112 10.67 -10.77 13.22
CA GLU A 112 10.82 -10.20 14.56
C GLU A 112 10.45 -8.71 14.64
N GLY A 113 10.38 -8.02 13.51
CA GLY A 113 10.08 -6.60 13.39
C GLY A 113 11.23 -5.75 12.90
N ALA A 114 10.90 -4.63 12.27
CA ALA A 114 11.84 -3.70 11.69
C ALA A 114 12.47 -2.77 12.73
N SER A 115 13.74 -2.42 12.53
CA SER A 115 14.41 -1.30 13.22
C SER A 115 14.23 -0.04 12.38
N VAL A 116 13.69 1.03 12.98
CA VAL A 116 13.24 2.22 12.26
C VAL A 116 13.88 3.48 12.84
N GLY A 117 14.26 4.42 11.98
CA GLY A 117 14.75 5.73 12.39
C GLY A 117 13.83 6.86 11.94
N PHE A 118 13.71 7.92 12.73
CA PHE A 118 13.07 9.14 12.23
C PHE A 118 13.99 9.85 11.24
N SER A 119 13.49 10.04 10.02
CA SER A 119 14.20 10.76 8.97
C SER A 119 14.37 12.25 9.31
N SER A 120 15.47 12.82 8.83
CA SER A 120 15.69 14.28 8.84
C SER A 120 14.83 14.99 7.80
N TRP A 121 14.43 14.29 6.73
CA TRP A 121 13.51 14.77 5.70
C TRP A 121 12.09 14.90 6.25
N ARG A 122 11.31 15.79 5.65
CA ARG A 122 9.88 15.93 5.95
C ARG A 122 9.04 15.32 4.86
N ARG A 123 7.85 14.82 5.22
CA ARG A 123 6.85 14.38 4.25
C ARG A 123 6.40 15.58 3.41
N ILE A 124 6.28 15.38 2.10
CA ILE A 124 5.77 16.40 1.18
C ILE A 124 4.33 16.74 1.58
N SER A 125 4.05 18.04 1.74
CA SER A 125 2.71 18.52 2.08
C SER A 125 1.77 18.57 0.87
N ASP A 126 0.47 18.60 1.13
CA ASP A 126 -0.59 18.61 0.11
C ASP A 126 -0.47 19.79 -0.86
N ASN A 127 0.03 20.94 -0.39
CA ASN A 127 0.24 22.14 -1.23
C ASN A 127 1.52 22.09 -2.10
N ASN A 128 2.39 21.09 -1.88
CA ASN A 128 3.59 20.89 -2.70
C ASN A 128 3.32 19.82 -3.79
N ILE A 129 3.15 18.55 -3.37
CA ILE A 129 2.70 17.46 -4.23
C ILE A 129 1.66 16.67 -3.44
N PRO A 130 0.38 16.63 -3.90
CA PRO A 130 -0.71 16.04 -3.13
C PRO A 130 -0.46 14.58 -2.75
N PRO A 131 -0.40 14.21 -1.45
CA PRO A 131 -0.14 12.83 -1.02
C PRO A 131 -1.32 11.89 -1.32
N ARG A 132 -2.53 12.41 -1.57
CA ARG A 132 -3.67 11.62 -2.06
C ARG A 132 -3.44 11.01 -3.42
N GLY A 133 -2.62 11.67 -4.26
CA GLY A 133 -2.18 11.12 -5.54
C GLY A 133 -0.92 10.27 -5.36
N LYS A 134 -0.95 9.04 -5.87
CA LYS A 134 0.25 8.19 -5.90
C LYS A 134 1.15 8.59 -7.08
N ILE A 135 1.72 9.81 -6.98
CA ILE A 135 2.43 10.51 -8.06
C ILE A 135 3.90 10.08 -8.09
N THR A 136 4.43 9.73 -9.27
CA THR A 136 5.80 9.24 -9.44
C THR A 136 6.85 10.25 -8.96
N GLY A 137 6.67 11.54 -9.25
CA GLY A 137 7.58 12.60 -8.83
C GLY A 137 7.70 12.77 -7.31
N ALA A 138 6.64 12.46 -6.55
CA ALA A 138 6.66 12.51 -5.08
C ALA A 138 7.59 11.44 -4.47
N TYR A 139 7.83 10.35 -5.18
CA TYR A 139 8.66 9.23 -4.69
C TYR A 139 10.16 9.54 -4.62
N VAL A 140 10.60 10.66 -5.17
CA VAL A 140 11.96 11.17 -4.92
C VAL A 140 12.13 11.51 -3.42
N ASN A 141 11.12 12.11 -2.78
CA ASN A 141 11.13 12.32 -1.33
C ASN A 141 11.21 10.98 -0.56
N SER A 142 10.40 9.98 -0.95
CA SER A 142 10.47 8.64 -0.37
C SER A 142 11.86 7.99 -0.55
N ALA A 143 12.50 8.20 -1.70
CA ALA A 143 13.84 7.67 -1.97
C ALA A 143 14.92 8.31 -1.07
N PHE A 144 14.87 9.63 -0.84
CA PHE A 144 15.77 10.29 0.12
C PHE A 144 15.58 9.75 1.54
N ILE A 145 14.33 9.65 1.98
CA ILE A 145 13.96 9.15 3.31
C ILE A 145 14.47 7.72 3.51
N LYS A 146 14.17 6.82 2.57
CA LYS A 146 14.59 5.41 2.63
C LYS A 146 16.11 5.26 2.60
N SER A 147 16.78 6.01 1.73
CA SER A 147 18.23 5.97 1.60
C SER A 147 18.93 6.43 2.88
N GLU A 148 18.43 7.51 3.51
CA GLU A 148 18.94 7.99 4.80
C GLU A 148 18.82 6.90 5.88
N ALA A 149 17.66 6.24 5.98
CA ALA A 149 17.45 5.17 6.94
C ALA A 149 18.45 4.02 6.78
N ILE A 150 18.59 3.52 5.55
CA ILE A 150 19.50 2.41 5.24
C ILE A 150 20.96 2.80 5.53
N LEU A 151 21.39 3.99 5.15
CA LEU A 151 22.76 4.48 5.40
C LEU A 151 23.04 4.65 6.89
N ASN A 152 22.02 4.92 7.71
CA ASN A 152 22.10 5.02 9.16
C ASN A 152 21.89 3.67 9.89
N GLY A 153 21.79 2.55 9.16
CA GLY A 153 21.69 1.20 9.72
C GLY A 153 20.29 0.80 10.18
N PHE A 154 19.26 1.52 9.75
CA PHE A 154 17.85 1.17 9.97
C PHE A 154 17.27 0.37 8.78
N ASP A 155 16.26 -0.42 9.05
CA ASP A 155 15.54 -1.15 7.99
C ASP A 155 14.55 -0.26 7.24
N GLU A 156 13.96 0.73 7.93
CA GLU A 156 12.95 1.66 7.41
C GLU A 156 12.99 2.99 8.15
N ALA A 157 12.27 4.00 7.65
CA ALA A 157 12.13 5.30 8.28
C ALA A 157 10.70 5.59 8.72
N LEU A 158 10.56 6.39 9.77
CA LEU A 158 9.38 7.19 10.07
C LEU A 158 9.60 8.62 9.61
N VAL A 159 8.55 9.26 9.11
CA VAL A 159 8.61 10.63 8.59
C VAL A 159 7.65 11.52 9.35
N LEU A 160 8.14 12.69 9.72
CA LEU A 160 7.29 13.77 10.27
C LEU A 160 6.83 14.69 9.13
N ASN A 161 5.62 15.21 9.23
CA ASN A 161 5.17 16.32 8.38
C ASN A 161 5.74 17.68 8.85
N GLU A 162 5.37 18.76 8.21
CA GLU A 162 5.82 20.11 8.54
C GLU A 162 5.35 20.59 9.94
N ARG A 163 4.24 20.03 10.45
CA ARG A 163 3.72 20.30 11.79
C ARG A 163 4.47 19.56 12.90
N GLY A 164 5.40 18.65 12.54
CA GLY A 164 6.13 17.82 13.48
C GLY A 164 5.37 16.58 13.96
N HIS A 165 4.24 16.26 13.34
CA HIS A 165 3.50 15.04 13.61
C HIS A 165 4.02 13.90 12.73
N VAL A 166 3.90 12.68 13.23
CA VAL A 166 4.19 11.48 12.44
C VAL A 166 3.19 11.41 11.27
N ALA A 167 3.71 11.30 10.06
CA ALA A 167 2.91 11.09 8.86
C ALA A 167 2.79 9.59 8.55
N GLU A 168 3.86 9.01 8.03
CA GLU A 168 3.89 7.61 7.61
C GLU A 168 5.34 7.09 7.58
N GLY A 169 5.58 5.91 7.04
CA GLY A 169 6.92 5.43 6.68
C GLY A 169 7.41 6.07 5.39
N SER A 170 8.50 5.53 4.80
CA SER A 170 9.01 6.04 3.52
C SER A 170 8.01 5.86 2.37
N ALA A 171 7.25 4.77 2.38
CA ALA A 171 6.22 4.42 1.38
C ALA A 171 5.08 3.56 1.96
N GLU A 172 4.90 3.53 3.27
CA GLU A 172 3.95 2.72 4.05
C GLU A 172 3.21 3.57 5.07
N ASN A 173 1.92 3.29 5.30
CA ASN A 173 1.21 3.86 6.44
C ASN A 173 1.66 3.20 7.76
N VAL A 174 1.41 3.87 8.87
CA VAL A 174 1.86 3.43 10.19
C VAL A 174 0.74 3.44 11.22
N PHE A 175 0.82 2.50 12.15
CA PHE A 175 -0.04 2.38 13.32
C PHE A 175 0.79 2.20 14.58
N ILE A 176 0.27 2.69 15.70
CA ILE A 176 0.73 2.36 17.04
C ILE A 176 -0.43 1.81 17.86
N ILE A 177 -0.10 1.03 18.89
CA ILE A 177 -1.05 0.59 19.93
C ILE A 177 -0.61 1.21 21.25
N ARG A 178 -1.55 1.84 21.94
CA ARG A 178 -1.37 2.35 23.30
C ARG A 178 -2.61 2.07 24.15
N ASP A 179 -2.40 1.50 25.32
CA ASP A 179 -3.48 1.18 26.26
C ASP A 179 -4.64 0.39 25.59
N GLY A 180 -4.30 -0.53 24.67
CA GLY A 180 -5.26 -1.34 23.91
C GLY A 180 -6.01 -0.59 22.81
N VAL A 181 -5.66 0.66 22.49
CA VAL A 181 -6.26 1.45 21.40
C VAL A 181 -5.32 1.45 20.19
N LEU A 182 -5.85 1.13 19.02
CA LEU A 182 -5.15 1.26 17.74
C LEU A 182 -5.21 2.71 17.24
N ILE A 183 -4.07 3.32 17.00
CA ILE A 183 -3.96 4.73 16.62
C ILE A 183 -3.18 4.85 15.31
N THR A 184 -3.66 5.69 14.39
CA THR A 184 -2.99 5.99 13.12
C THR A 184 -3.14 7.46 12.77
N PRO A 185 -2.17 8.07 12.08
CA PRO A 185 -2.32 9.42 11.57
C PRO A 185 -3.53 9.55 10.66
N PRO A 186 -4.35 10.61 10.79
CA PRO A 186 -5.46 10.87 9.88
C PRO A 186 -4.94 11.36 8.53
N VAL A 187 -5.79 11.32 7.50
CA VAL A 187 -5.42 11.71 6.13
C VAL A 187 -4.94 13.15 5.98
N GLN A 188 -5.26 14.02 6.93
CA GLN A 188 -4.81 15.41 7.00
C GLN A 188 -3.34 15.55 7.45
N GLU A 189 -2.68 14.48 7.86
CA GLU A 189 -1.26 14.47 8.26
C GLU A 189 -0.32 14.15 7.09
N ASP A 190 -0.71 14.54 5.87
CA ASP A 190 0.07 14.41 4.63
C ASP A 190 0.43 12.95 4.27
N ILE A 191 -0.46 12.01 4.56
CA ILE A 191 -0.31 10.59 4.24
C ILE A 191 -1.03 10.21 2.95
N LEU A 192 -0.60 9.10 2.34
CA LEU A 192 -1.39 8.42 1.32
C LEU A 192 -2.62 7.74 1.97
N GLU A 193 -3.78 7.89 1.34
CA GLU A 193 -5.00 7.16 1.74
C GLU A 193 -4.84 5.67 1.37
N GLY A 194 -4.17 4.91 2.26
CA GLY A 194 -3.76 3.54 1.99
C GLY A 194 -4.94 2.56 1.99
N ILE A 195 -5.03 1.71 0.96
CA ILE A 195 -6.04 0.65 0.87
C ILE A 195 -5.79 -0.41 1.95
N THR A 196 -4.53 -0.79 2.19
CA THR A 196 -4.21 -1.67 3.31
C THR A 196 -4.53 -1.00 4.65
N ARG A 197 -4.27 0.30 4.81
CA ARG A 197 -4.64 1.06 6.01
C ARG A 197 -6.15 0.99 6.30
N SER A 198 -6.98 1.28 5.32
CA SER A 198 -8.44 1.19 5.48
C SER A 198 -8.91 -0.24 5.77
N THR A 199 -8.27 -1.23 5.16
CA THR A 199 -8.53 -2.65 5.44
C THR A 199 -8.24 -2.99 6.91
N ILE A 200 -7.08 -2.58 7.45
CA ILE A 200 -6.72 -2.86 8.84
C ILE A 200 -7.70 -2.19 9.81
N ILE A 201 -8.11 -0.93 9.55
CA ILE A 201 -9.10 -0.24 10.39
C ILE A 201 -10.41 -1.03 10.43
N GLU A 202 -10.91 -1.50 9.29
CA GLU A 202 -12.14 -2.28 9.19
C GLU A 202 -12.00 -3.64 9.90
N LEU A 203 -10.95 -4.41 9.61
CA LEU A 203 -10.72 -5.71 10.23
C LEU A 203 -10.57 -5.64 11.75
N VAL A 204 -9.82 -4.67 12.24
CA VAL A 204 -9.58 -4.49 13.69
C VAL A 204 -10.89 -4.14 14.41
N THR A 205 -11.68 -3.26 13.81
CA THR A 205 -12.96 -2.83 14.39
C THR A 205 -13.98 -3.97 14.41
N GLU A 206 -14.09 -4.72 13.30
CA GLU A 206 -15.15 -5.72 13.13
C GLU A 206 -14.83 -7.09 13.70
N GLU A 207 -13.56 -7.52 13.69
CA GLU A 207 -13.16 -8.87 14.09
C GLU A 207 -12.43 -8.92 15.43
N LEU A 208 -11.65 -7.88 15.77
CA LEU A 208 -10.89 -7.86 17.02
C LEU A 208 -11.55 -7.00 18.09
N GLY A 209 -12.58 -6.21 17.73
CA GLY A 209 -13.32 -5.36 18.67
C GLY A 209 -12.45 -4.28 19.32
N LEU A 210 -11.31 -3.92 18.75
CA LEU A 210 -10.44 -2.88 19.29
C LEU A 210 -10.94 -1.50 18.87
N GLN A 211 -10.81 -0.54 19.77
CA GLN A 211 -11.05 0.86 19.45
C GLN A 211 -9.97 1.37 18.48
N VAL A 212 -10.38 2.06 17.42
CA VAL A 212 -9.49 2.73 16.48
C VAL A 212 -9.63 4.23 16.61
N GLN A 213 -8.50 4.94 16.63
CA GLN A 213 -8.44 6.41 16.64
C GLN A 213 -7.58 6.92 15.49
N GLU A 214 -8.19 7.72 14.64
CA GLU A 214 -7.48 8.51 13.63
C GLU A 214 -7.17 9.88 14.22
N ARG A 215 -5.95 10.10 14.67
CA ARG A 215 -5.48 11.35 15.27
C ARG A 215 -3.99 11.60 15.05
N PRO A 216 -3.53 12.84 15.18
CA PRO A 216 -2.09 13.13 15.15
C PRO A 216 -1.33 12.33 16.20
N ILE A 217 -0.13 11.90 15.84
CA ILE A 217 0.82 11.19 16.70
C ILE A 217 2.09 12.04 16.78
N SER A 218 2.55 12.33 17.99
CA SER A 218 3.82 13.02 18.19
C SER A 218 5.00 12.03 18.14
N ARG A 219 6.19 12.51 17.76
CA ARG A 219 7.41 11.68 17.72
C ARG A 219 7.63 10.91 19.03
N THR A 220 7.50 11.58 20.16
CA THR A 220 7.81 10.98 21.47
C THR A 220 6.73 10.00 21.94
N GLU A 221 5.52 10.10 21.43
CA GLU A 221 4.45 9.13 21.68
C GLU A 221 4.81 7.76 21.09
N PHE A 222 5.52 7.75 19.96
CA PHE A 222 6.01 6.52 19.34
C PHE A 222 6.99 5.76 20.23
N TYR A 223 7.81 6.47 21.03
CA TYR A 223 8.79 5.85 21.93
C TYR A 223 8.16 5.13 23.13
N VAL A 224 6.92 5.44 23.43
CA VAL A 224 6.18 4.87 24.57
C VAL A 224 4.96 4.05 24.11
N ALA A 225 4.90 3.72 22.84
CA ALA A 225 3.88 2.82 22.30
C ALA A 225 4.08 1.39 22.80
N ASP A 226 2.98 0.66 23.02
CA ASP A 226 3.01 -0.74 23.44
C ASP A 226 3.41 -1.64 22.28
N GLU A 227 2.87 -1.37 21.08
CA GLU A 227 3.21 -2.03 19.82
C GLU A 227 3.16 -1.00 18.68
N ALA A 228 3.86 -1.28 17.56
CA ALA A 228 3.79 -0.48 16.36
C ALA A 228 4.01 -1.34 15.11
N PHE A 229 3.44 -0.91 13.97
CA PHE A 229 3.59 -1.63 12.71
C PHE A 229 3.35 -0.73 11.50
N PHE A 230 3.97 -1.11 10.39
CA PHE A 230 3.70 -0.57 9.07
C PHE A 230 2.67 -1.40 8.33
N VAL A 231 1.93 -0.73 7.43
CA VAL A 231 1.02 -1.39 6.50
C VAL A 231 1.11 -0.81 5.09
N GLY A 232 1.01 -1.67 4.11
CA GLY A 232 1.03 -1.30 2.70
C GLY A 232 1.04 -2.52 1.79
N THR A 233 0.82 -2.34 0.52
CA THR A 233 0.83 -3.46 -0.45
C THR A 233 2.18 -4.19 -0.48
N GLY A 234 3.30 -3.45 -0.39
CA GLY A 234 4.64 -4.02 -0.37
C GLY A 234 4.96 -4.72 0.95
N VAL A 235 4.90 -3.96 2.05
CA VAL A 235 5.26 -4.42 3.41
C VAL A 235 4.19 -5.27 4.07
N GLN A 236 2.97 -5.31 3.51
CA GLN A 236 1.82 -6.03 4.07
C GLN A 236 1.49 -5.55 5.49
N VAL A 237 1.75 -6.35 6.52
CA VAL A 237 1.73 -5.97 7.93
C VAL A 237 3.09 -6.31 8.51
N THR A 238 3.89 -5.31 8.83
CA THR A 238 5.27 -5.47 9.33
C THR A 238 5.42 -4.79 10.68
N ALA A 239 5.73 -5.56 11.72
CA ALA A 239 5.96 -5.02 13.05
C ALA A 239 7.17 -4.07 13.08
N ILE A 240 7.11 -3.07 13.95
CA ILE A 240 8.23 -2.16 14.28
C ILE A 240 8.74 -2.56 15.67
N ALA A 241 9.95 -3.11 15.72
CA ALA A 241 10.56 -3.56 16.96
C ALA A 241 11.32 -2.44 17.71
N ASN A 242 11.94 -1.53 16.94
CA ASN A 242 12.74 -0.44 17.49
C ASN A 242 12.52 0.87 16.74
N VAL A 243 12.52 1.98 17.45
CA VAL A 243 12.50 3.33 16.89
C VAL A 243 13.62 4.17 17.49
N ASP A 244 14.51 4.73 16.67
CA ASP A 244 15.67 5.52 17.12
C ASP A 244 16.45 4.80 18.24
N HIS A 245 16.78 3.52 18.03
CA HIS A 245 17.48 2.63 18.98
C HIS A 245 16.76 2.38 20.32
N ARG A 246 15.46 2.64 20.41
CA ARG A 246 14.61 2.34 21.56
C ARG A 246 13.66 1.22 21.22
N PRO A 247 13.53 0.18 22.05
CA PRO A 247 12.54 -0.85 21.82
C PRO A 247 11.13 -0.26 21.87
N VAL A 248 10.26 -0.70 20.96
CA VAL A 248 8.80 -0.49 21.06
C VAL A 248 8.25 -1.67 21.87
N GLY A 249 7.56 -1.38 22.96
CA GLY A 249 7.09 -2.42 23.89
C GLY A 249 8.22 -3.34 24.35
N THR A 250 8.16 -4.62 23.97
CA THR A 250 9.18 -5.62 24.31
C THR A 250 10.37 -5.65 23.33
N GLY A 251 10.32 -4.87 22.26
CA GLY A 251 11.31 -4.92 21.17
C GLY A 251 11.10 -6.07 20.18
N GLN A 252 9.90 -6.65 20.18
CA GLN A 252 9.47 -7.72 19.28
C GLN A 252 8.03 -7.47 18.83
N MET A 253 7.55 -8.25 17.85
CA MET A 253 6.14 -8.21 17.45
C MET A 253 5.24 -8.59 18.63
N GLY A 254 4.36 -7.67 19.03
CA GLY A 254 3.43 -7.89 20.12
C GLY A 254 2.21 -8.72 19.70
N PRO A 255 1.41 -9.16 20.67
CA PRO A 255 0.29 -10.07 20.43
C PRO A 255 -0.82 -9.46 19.58
N ILE A 256 -1.06 -8.15 19.67
CA ILE A 256 -2.11 -7.47 18.88
C ILE A 256 -1.68 -7.39 17.43
N VAL A 257 -0.43 -6.99 17.15
CA VAL A 257 0.11 -6.95 15.77
C VAL A 257 0.14 -8.34 15.17
N HIS A 258 0.46 -9.38 15.95
CA HIS A 258 0.43 -10.77 15.49
C HIS A 258 -1.00 -11.18 15.06
N ALA A 259 -2.00 -10.91 15.89
CA ALA A 259 -3.40 -11.21 15.56
C ALA A 259 -3.89 -10.44 14.30
N ILE A 260 -3.55 -9.16 14.19
CA ILE A 260 -3.86 -8.34 13.01
C ILE A 260 -3.21 -8.94 11.74
N ARG A 261 -1.94 -9.33 11.84
CA ARG A 261 -1.19 -9.91 10.73
C ARG A 261 -1.78 -11.22 10.25
N ASP A 262 -2.09 -12.13 11.18
CA ASP A 262 -2.65 -13.43 10.84
C ASP A 262 -4.02 -13.27 10.17
N LEU A 263 -4.90 -12.44 10.74
CA LEU A 263 -6.20 -12.12 10.16
C LEU A 263 -6.06 -11.52 8.76
N TYR A 264 -5.14 -10.57 8.59
CA TYR A 264 -4.88 -9.95 7.28
C TYR A 264 -4.47 -10.99 6.24
N PHE A 265 -3.55 -11.91 6.58
CA PHE A 265 -3.10 -12.94 5.64
C PHE A 265 -4.20 -13.95 5.30
N ASP A 266 -5.06 -14.30 6.23
CA ASP A 266 -6.22 -15.13 5.94
C ASP A 266 -7.22 -14.43 5.01
N VAL A 267 -7.47 -13.15 5.23
CA VAL A 267 -8.38 -12.37 4.39
C VAL A 267 -7.83 -12.23 2.96
N VAL A 268 -6.58 -11.82 2.78
CA VAL A 268 -6.04 -11.57 1.42
C VAL A 268 -5.88 -12.84 0.60
N ARG A 269 -5.78 -14.01 1.24
CA ARG A 269 -5.78 -15.33 0.59
C ARG A 269 -7.18 -15.88 0.35
N GLY A 270 -8.23 -15.13 0.75
CA GLY A 270 -9.62 -15.52 0.56
C GLY A 270 -10.11 -16.61 1.54
N ASN A 271 -9.42 -16.85 2.66
CA ASN A 271 -9.80 -17.86 3.64
C ASN A 271 -10.98 -17.42 4.53
N VAL A 272 -11.26 -16.10 4.60
CA VAL A 272 -12.35 -15.55 5.40
C VAL A 272 -13.54 -15.23 4.53
N ALA A 273 -14.60 -16.01 4.61
CA ALA A 273 -15.78 -15.93 3.74
C ALA A 273 -16.44 -14.54 3.75
N LYS A 274 -16.51 -13.88 4.90
CA LYS A 274 -17.07 -12.54 5.09
C LYS A 274 -16.41 -11.49 4.19
N TYR A 275 -15.10 -11.58 3.95
CA TYR A 275 -14.30 -10.63 3.18
C TYR A 275 -13.93 -11.13 1.77
N ARG A 276 -14.55 -12.23 1.32
CA ARG A 276 -14.25 -12.81 0.00
C ARG A 276 -14.49 -11.84 -1.16
N TYR A 277 -15.39 -10.89 -1.00
CA TYR A 277 -15.67 -9.86 -1.99
C TYR A 277 -14.51 -8.89 -2.25
N TRP A 278 -13.50 -8.83 -1.36
CA TRP A 278 -12.26 -8.10 -1.60
C TRP A 278 -11.25 -8.86 -2.47
N CYS A 279 -11.48 -10.15 -2.67
CA CYS A 279 -10.55 -11.08 -3.31
C CYS A 279 -11.06 -11.44 -4.70
N THR A 280 -10.58 -10.72 -5.74
CA THR A 280 -10.97 -10.98 -7.12
C THR A 280 -10.22 -12.21 -7.64
N PRO A 281 -10.93 -13.31 -8.02
CA PRO A 281 -10.29 -14.51 -8.54
C PRO A 281 -9.76 -14.27 -9.97
N VAL A 282 -8.57 -14.81 -10.26
CA VAL A 282 -7.93 -14.71 -11.59
C VAL A 282 -8.36 -15.86 -12.49
N TYR A 283 -8.32 -17.10 -11.97
CA TYR A 283 -8.59 -18.27 -12.78
C TYR A 283 -10.07 -18.66 -12.71
N VAL A 284 -10.69 -18.84 -13.87
CA VAL A 284 -12.06 -19.39 -13.94
C VAL A 284 -11.98 -20.89 -13.66
N LYS A 285 -12.59 -21.35 -12.56
CA LYS A 285 -12.82 -22.79 -12.40
C LYS A 285 -13.89 -23.17 -13.42
N GLU A 286 -13.56 -24.08 -14.35
CA GLU A 286 -14.57 -24.75 -15.16
C GLU A 286 -15.57 -25.39 -14.19
N THR A 287 -16.79 -24.88 -14.16
CA THR A 287 -17.89 -25.58 -13.49
C THR A 287 -18.01 -26.91 -14.23
N ALA A 288 -17.80 -28.03 -13.50
CA ALA A 288 -18.03 -29.35 -14.08
C ALA A 288 -19.41 -29.33 -14.75
N PRO A 289 -19.54 -29.84 -15.98
CA PRO A 289 -20.83 -29.89 -16.65
C PRO A 289 -21.80 -30.67 -15.75
N GLU A 290 -22.95 -30.06 -15.42
CA GLU A 290 -24.04 -30.78 -14.77
C GLU A 290 -24.27 -32.08 -15.54
N LEU A 291 -23.94 -33.22 -14.93
CA LEU A 291 -24.29 -34.52 -15.47
C LEU A 291 -25.82 -34.55 -15.52
N ALA A 292 -26.36 -34.25 -16.70
CA ALA A 292 -27.76 -34.47 -16.97
C ALA A 292 -28.02 -35.98 -16.92
N PHE A 293 -28.43 -36.44 -15.76
CA PHE A 293 -29.05 -37.76 -15.66
C PHE A 293 -30.39 -37.71 -16.42
N LYS A 294 -30.43 -38.39 -17.57
CA LYS A 294 -31.66 -38.73 -18.26
C LYS A 294 -32.34 -39.88 -17.57
#